data_975b4d21af9110e6088758011f007e90
#
_entry.id   975b4d21af9110e6088758011f007e90
#
_cell.length_a   1.000
_cell.length_b   1.000
_cell.length_c   1.000
_cell.angle_alpha   90.00
_cell.angle_beta   90.00
_cell.angle_gamma   90.00
#
_symmetry.space_group_name_H-M   'P 1'
#
loop_
_entity.id
_entity.type
_entity.pdbx_description
1 polymer ?
#
loop_
_entity_poly.entity_id
_entity_poly.type
_entity_poly.pdbx_seq_one_letter_code
_entity_poly.pdbx_strand_id
1 'polypeptide(L)'
;YYTFIGNKYLKPEYTTQYNVGLAYSKEWPSSHFRRLDASVDAYYNQVEDKIIAMPTSNQFQWTMVNLGYVEIRGVDATVSGAMRFGKFGADCRVTYTYQKAQDFTDPANKYYGDQIPYIPWHSGSAIIGLNYGTWSLNYSFIYTGERYEAGANIAENYALSWYTSDLSLSKIFNLKRSQLRAAVEVNNLLNQQYEVVQCYPMPGTNVKIIFSWTL
;
A
#
# COMPACT_ATOMS: atom_id res chain seq x y z
N TYR A 1 -14.49 -18.72 -3.43
CA TYR A 1 -15.11 -17.38 -3.48
C TYR A 1 -15.52 -16.98 -2.07
N TYR A 2 -15.14 -15.77 -1.65
CA TYR A 2 -15.65 -15.20 -0.40
C TYR A 2 -17.08 -14.73 -0.59
N THR A 3 -17.93 -15.00 0.39
CA THR A 3 -19.28 -14.45 0.44
C THR A 3 -19.38 -13.46 1.59
N PHE A 4 -20.02 -12.32 1.36
CA PHE A 4 -20.31 -11.34 2.40
C PHE A 4 -21.74 -11.48 2.88
N ILE A 5 -21.91 -11.55 4.20
CA ILE A 5 -23.22 -11.47 4.84
C ILE A 5 -23.39 -10.06 5.37
N GLY A 6 -24.49 -9.41 5.00
CA GLY A 6 -24.86 -8.09 5.55
C GLY A 6 -25.16 -8.18 7.05
N ASN A 7 -24.77 -7.13 7.78
CA ASN A 7 -25.13 -6.96 9.19
C ASN A 7 -26.02 -5.73 9.35
N LYS A 8 -27.31 -5.95 9.62
CA LYS A 8 -28.32 -4.88 9.81
C LYS A 8 -28.20 -4.14 11.15
N TYR A 9 -27.36 -4.62 12.04
CA TYR A 9 -27.15 -4.05 13.37
C TYR A 9 -25.92 -3.16 13.46
N LEU A 10 -25.26 -2.87 12.32
CA LEU A 10 -24.13 -1.95 12.30
C LEU A 10 -24.53 -0.57 12.80
N LYS A 11 -23.71 -0.04 13.69
CA LYS A 11 -23.79 1.33 14.17
C LYS A 11 -22.84 2.23 13.37
N PRO A 12 -23.10 3.54 13.28
CA PRO A 12 -22.14 4.49 12.74
C PRO A 12 -20.83 4.47 13.54
N GLU A 13 -19.72 4.61 12.84
CA GLU A 13 -18.39 4.78 13.40
C GLU A 13 -18.17 6.28 13.72
N TYR A 14 -17.61 6.59 14.89
CA TYR A 14 -17.22 7.94 15.28
C TYR A 14 -15.70 8.00 15.44
N THR A 15 -15.10 9.02 14.85
CA THR A 15 -13.64 9.17 14.90
C THR A 15 -13.25 10.57 15.35
N THR A 16 -12.41 10.63 16.39
CA THR A 16 -11.68 11.84 16.77
C THR A 16 -10.24 11.71 16.30
N GLN A 17 -9.77 12.68 15.51
CA GLN A 17 -8.45 12.63 14.87
C GLN A 17 -7.58 13.81 15.27
N TYR A 18 -6.31 13.52 15.57
CA TYR A 18 -5.26 14.48 15.80
C TYR A 18 -4.13 14.19 14.81
N ASN A 19 -3.81 15.17 13.97
CA ASN A 19 -2.78 15.04 12.94
C ASN A 19 -1.80 16.20 13.04
N VAL A 20 -0.52 15.91 12.89
CA VAL A 20 0.53 16.91 12.74
C VAL A 20 1.47 16.45 11.63
N GLY A 21 1.76 17.37 10.68
CA GLY A 21 2.61 17.06 9.54
C GLY A 21 3.62 18.16 9.27
N LEU A 22 4.75 17.72 8.70
CA LEU A 22 5.78 18.60 8.18
C LEU A 22 6.00 18.23 6.72
N ALA A 23 6.03 19.25 5.84
CA ALA A 23 6.33 19.08 4.43
C ALA A 23 7.45 20.04 4.00
N TYR A 24 8.35 19.52 3.20
CA TYR A 24 9.43 20.26 2.56
C TYR A 24 9.36 20.03 1.05
N SER A 25 9.44 21.11 0.28
CA SER A 25 9.52 21.04 -1.18
C SER A 25 10.55 22.04 -1.68
N LYS A 26 11.42 21.59 -2.57
CA LYS A 26 12.41 22.45 -3.20
C LYS A 26 12.63 22.08 -4.66
N GLU A 27 12.65 23.09 -5.52
CA GLU A 27 12.96 22.97 -6.93
C GLU A 27 14.26 23.68 -7.28
N TRP A 28 15.02 23.10 -8.23
CA TRP A 28 16.26 23.66 -8.77
C TRP A 28 16.20 23.66 -10.30
N PRO A 29 15.55 24.67 -10.94
CA PRO A 29 15.30 24.68 -12.40
C PRO A 29 16.56 24.56 -13.26
N SER A 30 17.68 25.08 -12.78
CA SER A 30 18.96 25.11 -13.50
C SER A 30 19.93 24.01 -13.12
N SER A 31 19.60 23.14 -12.15
CA SER A 31 20.41 22.02 -11.71
C SER A 31 20.04 20.73 -12.43
N HIS A 32 20.95 19.77 -12.41
CA HIS A 32 20.61 18.39 -12.81
C HIS A 32 19.60 17.75 -11.83
N PHE A 33 19.70 18.08 -10.57
CA PHE A 33 18.69 17.74 -9.57
C PHE A 33 17.55 18.74 -9.66
N ARG A 34 16.35 18.30 -10.00
CA ARG A 34 15.23 19.18 -10.36
C ARG A 34 14.29 19.48 -9.21
N ARG A 35 14.01 18.46 -8.41
CA ARG A 35 13.02 18.56 -7.34
C ARG A 35 13.31 17.59 -6.22
N LEU A 36 13.05 18.00 -5.00
CA LEU A 36 12.98 17.17 -3.80
C LEU A 36 11.73 17.57 -3.02
N ASP A 37 10.91 16.58 -2.71
CA ASP A 37 9.81 16.71 -1.78
C ASP A 37 9.98 15.68 -0.66
N ALA A 38 9.69 16.09 0.55
CA ALA A 38 9.66 15.23 1.71
C ALA A 38 8.49 15.63 2.61
N SER A 39 7.78 14.66 3.14
CA SER A 39 6.76 14.87 4.17
C SER A 39 6.85 13.81 5.25
N VAL A 40 6.51 14.19 6.47
CA VAL A 40 6.31 13.31 7.61
C VAL A 40 5.05 13.76 8.31
N ASP A 41 4.11 12.83 8.48
CA ASP A 41 2.82 13.05 9.09
C ASP A 41 2.65 12.07 10.25
N ALA A 42 2.41 12.58 11.46
CA ALA A 42 2.09 11.77 12.62
C ALA A 42 0.60 11.94 12.97
N TYR A 43 -0.04 10.85 13.36
CA TYR A 43 -1.46 10.84 13.67
C TYR A 43 -1.80 9.99 14.89
N TYR A 44 -2.86 10.40 15.55
CA TYR A 44 -3.53 9.66 16.63
C TYR A 44 -5.03 9.77 16.45
N ASN A 45 -5.69 8.63 16.28
CA ASN A 45 -7.13 8.54 16.03
C ASN A 45 -7.76 7.66 17.11
N GLN A 46 -8.84 8.15 17.70
CA GLN A 46 -9.73 7.41 18.59
C GLN A 46 -10.99 7.09 17.81
N VAL A 47 -11.32 5.81 17.68
CA VAL A 47 -12.43 5.34 16.88
C VAL A 47 -13.39 4.56 17.77
N GLU A 48 -14.61 5.07 17.94
CA GLU A 48 -15.71 4.38 18.62
C GLU A 48 -16.55 3.61 17.60
N ASP A 49 -17.04 2.45 18.01
CA ASP A 49 -17.83 1.54 17.14
C ASP A 49 -17.14 1.23 15.80
N LYS A 50 -15.80 1.03 15.80
CA LYS A 50 -14.99 0.75 14.61
C LYS A 50 -15.57 -0.40 13.78
N ILE A 51 -15.86 -0.16 12.51
CA ILE A 51 -16.36 -1.18 11.59
C ILE A 51 -15.19 -1.93 10.97
N ILE A 52 -15.17 -3.26 11.13
CA ILE A 52 -14.20 -4.13 10.50
C ILE A 52 -14.88 -5.32 9.81
N ALA A 53 -14.22 -5.86 8.78
CA ALA A 53 -14.60 -7.12 8.18
C ALA A 53 -13.96 -8.26 8.98
N MET A 54 -14.76 -9.23 9.38
CA MET A 54 -14.28 -10.44 10.07
C MET A 54 -14.85 -11.70 9.43
N PRO A 55 -14.07 -12.80 9.37
CA PRO A 55 -14.60 -14.09 8.99
C PRO A 55 -15.63 -14.56 10.04
N THR A 56 -16.65 -15.24 9.58
CA THR A 56 -17.59 -15.96 10.46
C THR A 56 -16.96 -17.29 10.92
N SER A 57 -17.73 -18.21 11.48
CA SER A 57 -17.28 -19.59 11.72
C SER A 57 -16.83 -20.32 10.45
N ASN A 58 -17.23 -19.84 9.28
CA ASN A 58 -16.75 -20.28 7.98
C ASN A 58 -15.76 -19.22 7.43
N GLN A 59 -14.48 -19.59 7.27
CA GLN A 59 -13.39 -18.70 6.78
C GLN A 59 -13.66 -18.06 5.42
N PHE A 60 -14.51 -18.66 4.59
CA PHE A 60 -14.92 -18.10 3.29
C PHE A 60 -16.14 -17.18 3.36
N GLN A 61 -16.70 -16.99 4.55
CA GLN A 61 -17.88 -16.16 4.76
C GLN A 61 -17.54 -15.01 5.73
N TRP A 62 -17.67 -13.80 5.25
CA TRP A 62 -17.28 -12.59 5.97
C TRP A 62 -18.49 -11.74 6.32
N THR A 63 -18.42 -11.04 7.43
CA THR A 63 -19.41 -10.05 7.84
C THR A 63 -18.73 -8.81 8.38
N MET A 64 -19.46 -7.70 8.42
CA MET A 64 -19.01 -6.47 9.06
C MET A 64 -19.51 -6.45 10.50
N VAL A 65 -18.64 -6.09 11.44
CA VAL A 65 -18.96 -5.94 12.85
C VAL A 65 -18.41 -4.63 13.39
N ASN A 66 -19.06 -4.09 14.43
CA ASN A 66 -18.47 -3.00 15.18
C ASN A 66 -17.58 -3.57 16.27
N LEU A 67 -16.32 -3.12 16.32
CA LEU A 67 -15.51 -3.14 17.53
C LEU A 67 -15.87 -1.91 18.38
N GLY A 68 -15.79 -2.02 19.71
CA GLY A 68 -16.20 -0.91 20.57
C GLY A 68 -15.29 0.29 20.47
N TYR A 69 -14.02 0.14 20.85
CA TYR A 69 -13.06 1.25 20.89
C TYR A 69 -11.71 0.82 20.33
N VAL A 70 -11.23 1.57 19.35
CA VAL A 70 -9.93 1.33 18.70
C VAL A 70 -9.08 2.59 18.73
N GLU A 71 -7.82 2.45 19.11
CA GLU A 71 -6.83 3.50 18.95
C GLU A 71 -5.93 3.20 17.76
N ILE A 72 -5.74 4.20 16.89
CA ILE A 72 -4.85 4.10 15.74
C ILE A 72 -3.84 5.23 15.84
N ARG A 73 -2.57 4.88 15.91
CA ARG A 73 -1.46 5.82 15.96
C ARG A 73 -0.36 5.42 15.00
N GLY A 74 0.23 6.40 14.35
CA GLY A 74 1.24 6.09 13.38
C GLY A 74 2.00 7.29 12.85
N VAL A 75 2.93 6.99 11.96
CA VAL A 75 3.74 7.95 11.24
C VAL A 75 3.83 7.52 9.79
N ASP A 76 3.50 8.43 8.89
CA ASP A 76 3.70 8.30 7.46
C ASP A 76 4.86 9.18 7.02
N ALA A 77 5.76 8.64 6.23
CA ALA A 77 6.86 9.39 5.63
C ALA A 77 6.88 9.18 4.12
N THR A 78 7.06 10.26 3.38
CA THR A 78 7.21 10.22 1.93
C THR A 78 8.41 11.06 1.52
N VAL A 79 9.25 10.51 0.64
CA VAL A 79 10.32 11.25 -0.02
C VAL A 79 10.22 11.02 -1.51
N SER A 80 10.26 12.08 -2.31
CA SER A 80 10.34 11.98 -3.76
C SER A 80 11.35 12.97 -4.35
N GLY A 81 12.00 12.56 -5.43
CA GLY A 81 12.97 13.38 -6.11
C GLY A 81 12.97 13.15 -7.60
N ALA A 82 13.43 14.15 -8.34
CA ALA A 82 13.56 14.08 -9.78
C ALA A 82 14.89 14.68 -10.24
N MET A 83 15.52 14.03 -11.23
CA MET A 83 16.77 14.45 -11.86
C MET A 83 16.63 14.48 -13.38
N ARG A 84 17.43 15.33 -14.03
CA ARG A 84 17.49 15.39 -15.49
C ARG A 84 18.89 15.73 -16.00
N PHE A 85 19.40 14.89 -16.92
CA PHE A 85 20.68 15.04 -17.60
C PHE A 85 20.46 14.97 -19.12
N GLY A 86 20.24 16.12 -19.75
CA GLY A 86 19.91 16.15 -21.17
C GLY A 86 18.64 15.36 -21.51
N LYS A 87 18.77 14.26 -22.25
CA LYS A 87 17.66 13.36 -22.60
C LYS A 87 17.33 12.32 -21.53
N PHE A 88 18.19 12.16 -20.52
CA PHE A 88 17.97 11.23 -19.41
C PHE A 88 17.21 11.91 -18.29
N GLY A 89 16.16 11.30 -17.82
CA GLY A 89 15.39 11.67 -16.64
C GLY A 89 15.31 10.52 -15.68
N ALA A 90 15.34 10.83 -14.39
CA ALA A 90 15.10 9.85 -13.33
C ALA A 90 14.19 10.49 -12.27
N ASP A 91 13.24 9.74 -11.79
CA ASP A 91 12.37 10.08 -10.66
C ASP A 91 12.29 8.91 -9.70
N CYS A 92 12.12 9.24 -8.43
CA CYS A 92 11.99 8.27 -7.37
C CYS A 92 10.98 8.76 -6.35
N ARG A 93 10.14 7.86 -5.84
CA ARG A 93 9.29 8.09 -4.67
C ARG A 93 9.40 6.90 -3.74
N VAL A 94 9.61 7.17 -2.46
CA VAL A 94 9.62 6.18 -1.39
C VAL A 94 8.60 6.59 -0.35
N THR A 95 7.76 5.67 0.07
CA THR A 95 6.81 5.84 1.16
C THR A 95 7.08 4.82 2.25
N TYR A 96 6.85 5.19 3.48
CA TYR A 96 6.92 4.31 4.64
C TYR A 96 5.83 4.67 5.62
N THR A 97 5.16 3.67 6.15
CA THR A 97 4.14 3.80 7.20
C THR A 97 4.50 2.90 8.38
N TYR A 98 4.50 3.49 9.56
CA TYR A 98 4.42 2.77 10.82
C TYR A 98 3.04 3.01 11.42
N GLN A 99 2.29 1.95 11.74
CA GLN A 99 0.94 2.05 12.26
C GLN A 99 0.67 1.02 13.35
N LYS A 100 0.21 1.48 14.51
CA LYS A 100 -0.43 0.66 15.52
C LYS A 100 -1.93 0.94 15.51
N ALA A 101 -2.74 -0.09 15.27
CA ALA A 101 -4.19 -0.04 15.36
C ALA A 101 -4.64 -1.12 16.34
N GLN A 102 -5.04 -0.75 17.55
CA GLN A 102 -5.22 -1.66 18.67
C GLN A 102 -6.65 -1.60 19.22
N ASP A 103 -7.17 -2.77 19.57
CA ASP A 103 -8.50 -2.91 20.19
C ASP A 103 -8.43 -2.67 21.70
N PHE A 104 -9.07 -1.62 22.17
CA PHE A 104 -9.21 -1.25 23.57
C PHE A 104 -10.67 -1.30 24.05
N THR A 105 -11.48 -2.16 23.47
CA THR A 105 -12.93 -2.24 23.72
C THR A 105 -13.24 -2.69 25.14
N ASP A 106 -12.61 -3.76 25.62
CA ASP A 106 -12.92 -4.36 26.94
C ASP A 106 -11.64 -4.69 27.70
N PRO A 107 -11.32 -3.94 28.77
CA PRO A 107 -10.14 -4.20 29.61
C PRO A 107 -10.12 -5.59 30.26
N ALA A 108 -11.26 -6.26 30.41
CA ALA A 108 -11.34 -7.61 30.94
C ALA A 108 -11.06 -8.70 29.89
N ASN A 109 -11.04 -8.33 28.61
CA ASN A 109 -10.72 -9.24 27.54
C ASN A 109 -9.21 -9.53 27.50
N LYS A 110 -8.82 -10.80 27.42
CA LYS A 110 -7.41 -11.23 27.32
C LYS A 110 -6.69 -10.70 26.06
N TYR A 111 -7.42 -10.24 25.07
CA TYR A 111 -6.91 -9.66 23.83
C TYR A 111 -6.94 -8.11 23.83
N TYR A 112 -7.17 -7.49 24.98
CA TYR A 112 -7.13 -6.05 25.15
C TYR A 112 -5.78 -5.46 24.75
N GLY A 113 -5.80 -4.52 23.81
CA GLY A 113 -4.58 -3.92 23.25
C GLY A 113 -3.96 -4.68 22.08
N ASP A 114 -4.57 -5.76 21.62
CA ASP A 114 -4.13 -6.49 20.43
C ASP A 114 -4.33 -5.66 19.16
N GLN A 115 -3.44 -5.88 18.17
CA GLN A 115 -3.53 -5.25 16.86
C GLN A 115 -4.76 -5.77 16.13
N ILE A 116 -5.54 -4.90 15.52
CA ILE A 116 -6.70 -5.31 14.72
C ILE A 116 -6.25 -6.08 13.46
N PRO A 117 -7.09 -7.01 12.95
CA PRO A 117 -6.72 -7.89 11.84
C PRO A 117 -6.27 -7.16 10.59
N TYR A 118 -5.33 -7.77 9.87
CA TYR A 118 -4.83 -7.35 8.55
C TYR A 118 -4.16 -5.98 8.48
N ILE A 119 -3.90 -5.33 9.61
CA ILE A 119 -3.14 -4.08 9.64
C ILE A 119 -1.69 -4.37 10.03
N PRO A 120 -0.72 -4.22 9.12
CA PRO A 120 0.69 -4.39 9.45
C PRO A 120 1.20 -3.21 10.26
N TRP A 121 2.19 -3.44 11.13
CA TRP A 121 2.85 -2.36 11.84
C TRP A 121 3.77 -1.55 10.93
N HIS A 122 4.33 -2.18 9.91
CA HIS A 122 5.25 -1.57 8.97
C HIS A 122 4.80 -1.86 7.54
N SER A 123 4.72 -0.85 6.71
CA SER A 123 4.52 -1.00 5.28
C SER A 123 5.29 0.07 4.52
N GLY A 124 5.50 -0.15 3.24
CA GLY A 124 6.17 0.84 2.43
C GLY A 124 6.14 0.51 0.95
N SER A 125 6.49 1.49 0.15
CA SER A 125 6.65 1.32 -1.29
C SER A 125 7.80 2.16 -1.83
N ALA A 126 8.36 1.71 -2.94
CA ALA A 126 9.32 2.49 -3.71
C ALA A 126 8.97 2.42 -5.20
N ILE A 127 8.98 3.56 -5.87
CA ILE A 127 8.78 3.67 -7.32
C ILE A 127 9.99 4.40 -7.88
N ILE A 128 10.59 3.85 -8.94
CA ILE A 128 11.71 4.46 -9.66
C ILE A 128 11.35 4.51 -11.13
N GLY A 129 11.35 5.70 -11.70
CA GLY A 129 11.17 5.94 -13.12
C GLY A 129 12.47 6.38 -13.77
N LEU A 130 12.86 5.75 -14.88
CA LEU A 130 14.00 6.12 -15.71
C LEU A 130 13.51 6.38 -17.13
N ASN A 131 13.83 7.54 -17.67
CA ASN A 131 13.39 7.97 -18.98
C ASN A 131 14.61 8.34 -19.85
N TYR A 132 14.64 7.86 -21.08
CA TYR A 132 15.65 8.25 -22.05
C TYR A 132 15.04 8.38 -23.46
N GLY A 133 14.87 9.62 -23.90
CA GLY A 133 14.19 9.90 -25.17
C GLY A 133 12.74 9.38 -25.16
N THR A 134 12.49 8.36 -25.97
CA THR A 134 11.17 7.71 -26.08
C THR A 134 11.05 6.42 -25.27
N TRP A 135 12.08 6.05 -24.54
CA TRP A 135 12.09 4.88 -23.65
C TRP A 135 11.76 5.28 -22.21
N SER A 136 11.01 4.43 -21.54
CA SER A 136 10.73 4.55 -20.11
C SER A 136 10.86 3.18 -19.45
N LEU A 137 11.63 3.11 -18.38
CA LEU A 137 11.76 1.96 -17.50
C LEU A 137 11.20 2.35 -16.14
N ASN A 138 10.25 1.60 -15.62
CA ASN A 138 9.70 1.81 -14.28
C ASN A 138 9.88 0.55 -13.46
N TYR A 139 10.31 0.74 -12.23
CA TYR A 139 10.38 -0.28 -11.19
C TYR A 139 9.50 0.12 -10.04
N SER A 140 8.70 -0.80 -9.54
CA SER A 140 7.92 -0.62 -8.31
C SER A 140 8.21 -1.75 -7.32
N PHE A 141 8.23 -1.39 -6.05
CA PHE A 141 8.42 -2.28 -4.93
C PHE A 141 7.36 -1.98 -3.88
N ILE A 142 6.73 -3.01 -3.33
CA ILE A 142 5.77 -2.92 -2.23
C ILE A 142 6.21 -3.89 -1.14
N TYR A 143 6.19 -3.42 0.10
CA TYR A 143 6.42 -4.22 1.29
C TYR A 143 5.23 -4.10 2.24
N THR A 144 4.77 -5.22 2.75
CA THR A 144 3.79 -5.32 3.82
C THR A 144 4.39 -6.15 4.95
N GLY A 145 4.51 -5.56 6.12
CA GLY A 145 5.09 -6.21 7.30
C GLY A 145 4.19 -7.30 7.89
N GLU A 146 4.69 -7.88 8.97
CA GLU A 146 3.96 -8.86 9.76
C GLU A 146 2.66 -8.25 10.27
N ARG A 147 1.64 -9.10 10.38
CA ARG A 147 0.31 -8.76 10.85
C ARG A 147 -0.38 -9.98 11.44
N TYR A 148 -1.57 -9.79 11.98
CA TYR A 148 -2.44 -10.89 12.41
C TYR A 148 -3.66 -10.98 11.50
N GLU A 149 -4.17 -12.19 11.29
CA GLU A 149 -5.30 -12.46 10.41
C GLU A 149 -6.63 -12.51 11.17
N ALA A 150 -6.57 -12.55 12.50
CA ALA A 150 -7.74 -12.52 13.40
C ALA A 150 -7.48 -11.58 14.57
N GLY A 151 -8.53 -11.27 15.36
CA GLY A 151 -8.47 -10.32 16.47
C GLY A 151 -7.58 -10.76 17.65
N ALA A 152 -7.27 -12.04 17.80
CA ALA A 152 -6.32 -12.53 18.80
C ALA A 152 -4.90 -12.53 18.22
N ASN A 153 -3.97 -11.81 18.86
CA ASN A 153 -2.56 -11.74 18.43
C ASN A 153 -1.76 -12.95 18.98
N ILE A 154 -2.12 -14.12 18.53
CA ILE A 154 -1.47 -15.42 18.86
C ILE A 154 -0.72 -15.96 17.65
N ALA A 155 0.17 -16.93 17.89
CA ALA A 155 1.03 -17.49 16.85
C ALA A 155 0.24 -18.10 15.66
N GLU A 156 -0.91 -18.70 15.93
CA GLU A 156 -1.78 -19.33 14.93
C GLU A 156 -2.40 -18.32 13.96
N ASN A 157 -2.51 -17.05 14.36
CA ASN A 157 -3.07 -15.98 13.56
C ASN A 157 -1.99 -15.08 12.94
N TYR A 158 -0.71 -15.42 13.11
CA TYR A 158 0.39 -14.60 12.64
C TYR A 158 0.65 -14.79 11.15
N ALA A 159 0.57 -13.71 10.40
CA ALA A 159 0.88 -13.67 8.97
C ALA A 159 2.26 -13.03 8.75
N LEU A 160 3.11 -13.74 8.04
CA LEU A 160 4.45 -13.28 7.67
C LEU A 160 4.39 -12.04 6.76
N SER A 161 5.45 -11.25 6.81
CA SER A 161 5.67 -10.15 5.87
C SER A 161 5.84 -10.67 4.44
N TRP A 162 5.46 -9.86 3.47
CA TRP A 162 5.68 -10.12 2.06
C TRP A 162 6.10 -8.85 1.31
N TYR A 163 6.66 -9.06 0.13
CA TYR A 163 7.01 -7.97 -0.78
C TYR A 163 6.84 -8.38 -2.23
N THR A 164 6.60 -7.43 -3.11
CA THR A 164 6.59 -7.64 -4.56
C THR A 164 7.42 -6.60 -5.27
N SER A 165 7.95 -6.99 -6.42
CA SER A 165 8.70 -6.12 -7.31
C SER A 165 8.15 -6.26 -8.71
N ASP A 166 7.84 -5.14 -9.35
CA ASP A 166 7.34 -5.11 -10.72
C ASP A 166 8.28 -4.26 -11.59
N LEU A 167 8.45 -4.66 -12.84
CA LEU A 167 9.28 -3.96 -13.81
C LEU A 167 8.49 -3.73 -15.10
N SER A 168 8.48 -2.50 -15.58
CA SER A 168 7.84 -2.13 -16.83
C SER A 168 8.82 -1.40 -17.75
N LEU A 169 9.00 -1.89 -18.98
CA LEU A 169 9.76 -1.23 -20.04
C LEU A 169 8.79 -0.81 -21.13
N SER A 170 8.79 0.46 -21.50
CA SER A 170 7.96 0.96 -22.59
C SER A 170 8.73 1.84 -23.56
N LYS A 171 8.23 1.87 -24.80
CA LYS A 171 8.75 2.72 -25.87
C LYS A 171 7.62 3.39 -26.63
N ILE A 172 7.78 4.68 -26.92
CA ILE A 172 6.87 5.45 -27.76
C ILE A 172 7.48 5.53 -29.17
N PHE A 173 6.68 5.13 -30.16
CA PHE A 173 6.96 5.28 -31.58
C PHE A 173 6.12 6.45 -32.13
N ASN A 174 6.79 7.52 -32.50
CA ASN A 174 6.11 8.68 -33.08
C ASN A 174 5.90 8.43 -34.58
N LEU A 175 4.67 8.39 -35.02
CA LEU A 175 4.23 8.28 -36.39
C LEU A 175 3.72 9.64 -36.87
N LYS A 176 3.58 9.84 -38.20
CA LYS A 176 3.27 11.18 -38.78
C LYS A 176 2.01 11.85 -38.19
N ARG A 177 1.00 11.07 -37.80
CA ARG A 177 -0.29 11.59 -37.26
C ARG A 177 -0.78 10.84 -36.02
N SER A 178 0.05 9.96 -35.46
CA SER A 178 -0.33 9.11 -34.35
C SER A 178 0.89 8.69 -33.54
N GLN A 179 0.65 8.17 -32.38
CA GLN A 179 1.69 7.57 -31.53
C GLN A 179 1.30 6.13 -31.18
N LEU A 180 2.28 5.22 -31.24
CA LEU A 180 2.15 3.87 -30.74
C LEU A 180 3.05 3.74 -29.52
N ARG A 181 2.47 3.41 -28.37
CA ARG A 181 3.24 2.97 -27.19
C ARG A 181 3.19 1.45 -27.11
N ALA A 182 4.34 0.81 -27.05
CA ALA A 182 4.47 -0.60 -26.72
C ALA A 182 5.12 -0.72 -25.34
N ALA A 183 4.57 -1.58 -24.48
CA ALA A 183 5.10 -1.83 -23.14
C ALA A 183 5.10 -3.33 -22.82
N VAL A 184 6.11 -3.74 -22.07
CA VAL A 184 6.21 -5.07 -21.45
C VAL A 184 6.27 -4.85 -19.94
N GLU A 185 5.42 -5.54 -19.21
CA GLU A 185 5.36 -5.51 -17.75
C GLU A 185 5.61 -6.90 -17.21
N VAL A 186 6.50 -7.01 -16.23
CA VAL A 186 6.76 -8.22 -15.45
C VAL A 186 6.35 -7.92 -14.03
N ASN A 187 5.26 -8.54 -13.57
CA ASN A 187 4.78 -8.40 -12.21
C ASN A 187 5.29 -9.54 -11.33
N ASN A 188 5.51 -9.26 -10.06
CA ASN A 188 6.11 -10.16 -9.10
C ASN A 188 7.41 -10.78 -9.64
N LEU A 189 8.36 -9.93 -10.00
CA LEU A 189 9.63 -10.29 -10.66
C LEU A 189 10.43 -11.35 -9.89
N LEU A 190 10.34 -11.33 -8.56
CA LEU A 190 11.06 -12.24 -7.66
C LEU A 190 10.28 -13.51 -7.33
N ASN A 191 9.11 -13.71 -7.96
CA ASN A 191 8.23 -14.85 -7.75
C ASN A 191 7.91 -15.13 -6.27
N GLN A 192 7.68 -14.07 -5.50
CA GLN A 192 7.29 -14.19 -4.10
C GLN A 192 5.94 -14.93 -4.00
N GLN A 193 5.90 -16.00 -3.21
CA GLN A 193 4.66 -16.65 -2.83
C GLN A 193 4.11 -15.92 -1.62
N TYR A 194 2.92 -15.36 -1.72
CA TYR A 194 2.32 -14.58 -0.64
C TYR A 194 0.79 -14.60 -0.70
N GLU A 195 0.19 -14.29 0.44
CA GLU A 195 -1.25 -14.10 0.59
C GLU A 195 -1.52 -12.71 1.17
N VAL A 196 -2.49 -12.00 0.59
CA VAL A 196 -2.99 -10.75 1.16
C VAL A 196 -4.02 -11.05 2.23
N VAL A 197 -4.85 -12.05 1.97
CA VAL A 197 -5.84 -12.61 2.88
C VAL A 197 -5.57 -14.12 3.00
N GLN A 198 -5.72 -14.68 4.18
CA GLN A 198 -5.50 -16.09 4.50
C GLN A 198 -6.22 -17.00 3.50
N CYS A 199 -5.54 -18.06 3.07
CA CYS A 199 -6.02 -19.02 2.08
C CYS A 199 -6.33 -18.42 0.69
N TYR A 200 -5.79 -17.23 0.38
CA TYR A 200 -5.97 -16.60 -0.91
C TYR A 200 -4.61 -16.28 -1.56
N PRO A 201 -3.98 -17.28 -2.18
CA PRO A 201 -2.67 -17.10 -2.79
C PRO A 201 -2.72 -16.11 -3.95
N MET A 202 -1.75 -15.22 -4.00
CA MET A 202 -1.60 -14.23 -5.05
C MET A 202 -0.80 -14.80 -6.23
N PRO A 203 -1.01 -14.28 -7.45
CA PRO A 203 -0.28 -14.75 -8.63
C PRO A 203 1.24 -14.63 -8.47
N GLY A 204 1.96 -15.66 -8.89
CA GLY A 204 3.40 -15.62 -9.07
C GLY A 204 3.80 -14.68 -10.21
N THR A 205 5.05 -14.79 -10.67
CA THR A 205 5.56 -13.99 -11.78
C THR A 205 4.67 -14.09 -13.02
N ASN A 206 4.24 -12.96 -13.54
CA ASN A 206 3.44 -12.90 -14.76
C ASN A 206 3.91 -11.76 -15.67
N VAL A 207 3.69 -11.92 -16.97
CA VAL A 207 4.12 -10.97 -18.00
C VAL A 207 2.90 -10.47 -18.76
N LYS A 208 2.84 -9.16 -19.00
CA LYS A 208 1.84 -8.51 -19.84
C LYS A 208 2.52 -7.73 -20.96
N ILE A 209 1.92 -7.76 -22.14
CA ILE A 209 2.32 -6.93 -23.29
C ILE A 209 1.17 -5.99 -23.59
N ILE A 210 1.46 -4.71 -23.67
CA ILE A 210 0.46 -3.64 -23.85
C ILE A 210 0.80 -2.82 -25.07
N PHE A 211 -0.20 -2.62 -25.94
CA PHE A 211 -0.12 -1.68 -27.04
C PHE A 211 -1.19 -0.61 -26.88
N SER A 212 -0.78 0.66 -26.96
CA SER A 212 -1.68 1.81 -26.89
C SER A 212 -1.47 2.67 -28.14
N TRP A 213 -2.54 2.92 -28.87
CA TRP A 213 -2.54 3.75 -30.07
C TRP A 213 -3.31 5.05 -29.82
N THR A 214 -2.66 6.18 -30.07
CA THR A 214 -3.25 7.51 -29.96
C THR A 214 -3.18 8.21 -31.31
N LEU A 215 -4.32 8.73 -31.80
CA LEU A 215 -4.47 9.48 -33.07
C LEU A 215 -4.27 10.98 -32.85
#